data_c4732766d9a38abea402bec4cc605700
#
_entry.id   c4732766d9a38abea402bec4cc605700
#
_cell.length_a   1.000
_cell.length_b   1.000
_cell.length_c   1.000
_cell.angle_alpha   90.00
_cell.angle_beta   90.00
_cell.angle_gamma   90.00
#
_symmetry.space_group_name_H-M   'P 1'
#
loop_
_entity.id
_entity.type
_entity.pdbx_description
1 polymer ?
#
loop_
_entity_poly.entity_id
_entity_poly.type
_entity_poly.pdbx_seq_one_letter_code
_entity_poly.pdbx_strand_id
1 'polypeptide(L)'
;MELVTEKSQFLYQQVRDYLTVQARNGKLGKGGRIPSERDLADDLKISRGTIRMALSELEKSGFIERIASRGAFLCQAGKKRTIRLALVFPEAEISQGILDYANWAADNETWRGMLNACAKFNAVLSFVYCSVSNDLKFYEDFADNLLLQYDGVLFMGSQLSVLSEVLNAKKFPFITTGGVDGIKKNISYDRIEAYEQAAGHLLKCGCKNTFMLGVIERSSSWSLKKSIFRRTFAEAGFWIPDENIIELTSKNEEQCLGILRKKLPADLKLPDAFFCSTPIVSFALLRLANERGWRIPKDFMIMGYANNMQLRPTVPLLTHIRIPYFNMGYQSCEILVNSIIRGGPLPDEIMIHADLIIGETTCDKGAKQALAVSRQPQIYASMT
;
A
#
# COMPACT_ATOMS: atom_id res chain seq x y z
N MET A 1 3.18 -32.27 -33.85
CA MET A 1 2.31 -31.68 -32.83
C MET A 1 1.11 -31.09 -33.55
N GLU A 2 -0.06 -31.73 -33.45
CA GLU A 2 -1.30 -31.17 -34.00
C GLU A 2 -1.74 -30.02 -33.11
N LEU A 3 -1.78 -28.81 -33.66
CA LEU A 3 -2.31 -27.64 -32.99
C LEU A 3 -3.83 -27.63 -33.19
N VAL A 4 -4.58 -27.66 -32.11
CA VAL A 4 -6.04 -27.65 -32.10
C VAL A 4 -6.54 -26.29 -32.59
N THR A 5 -7.26 -26.28 -33.69
CA THR A 5 -7.78 -25.10 -34.41
C THR A 5 -9.07 -24.55 -33.78
N GLU A 6 -9.10 -24.25 -32.48
CA GLU A 6 -10.20 -23.48 -31.89
C GLU A 6 -9.76 -22.05 -31.55
N LYS A 7 -10.27 -21.10 -32.35
CA LYS A 7 -10.19 -19.64 -32.28
C LYS A 7 -8.77 -19.00 -32.23
N SER A 8 -8.53 -18.14 -33.18
CA SER A 8 -7.24 -17.41 -33.42
C SER A 8 -6.62 -16.75 -32.16
N GLN A 9 -7.40 -16.50 -31.13
CA GLN A 9 -6.97 -15.89 -29.89
C GLN A 9 -6.12 -16.82 -29.00
N PHE A 10 -6.24 -18.14 -29.15
CA PHE A 10 -5.45 -19.15 -28.44
C PHE A 10 -4.24 -19.65 -29.22
N LEU A 11 -4.21 -19.46 -30.51
CA LEU A 11 -3.16 -20.02 -31.36
C LEU A 11 -1.80 -19.35 -31.13
N TYR A 12 -1.75 -18.04 -30.91
CA TYR A 12 -0.50 -17.33 -30.60
C TYR A 12 0.04 -17.72 -29.21
N GLN A 13 -0.83 -18.07 -28.27
CA GLN A 13 -0.41 -18.56 -26.94
C GLN A 13 0.24 -19.95 -27.06
N GLN A 14 -0.32 -20.82 -27.85
CA GLN A 14 0.26 -22.16 -28.14
C GLN A 14 1.64 -22.04 -28.78
N VAL A 15 1.80 -21.13 -29.76
CA VAL A 15 3.09 -20.82 -30.38
C VAL A 15 4.09 -20.28 -29.36
N ARG A 16 3.66 -19.36 -28.50
CA ARG A 16 4.49 -18.81 -27.41
C ARG A 16 4.98 -19.92 -26.49
N ASP A 17 4.07 -20.79 -26.05
CA ASP A 17 4.38 -21.88 -25.13
C ASP A 17 5.28 -22.92 -25.79
N TYR A 18 5.04 -23.26 -27.05
CA TYR A 18 5.91 -24.12 -27.85
C TYR A 18 7.34 -23.56 -27.95
N LEU A 19 7.49 -22.30 -28.34
CA LEU A 19 8.81 -21.66 -28.45
C LEU A 19 9.52 -21.60 -27.09
N THR A 20 8.79 -21.37 -26.00
CA THR A 20 9.32 -21.38 -24.64
C THR A 20 9.88 -22.77 -24.27
N VAL A 21 9.16 -23.84 -24.59
CA VAL A 21 9.60 -25.22 -24.35
C VAL A 21 10.83 -25.58 -25.22
N GLN A 22 10.81 -25.21 -26.50
CA GLN A 22 11.96 -25.47 -27.40
C GLN A 22 13.23 -24.74 -26.94
N ALA A 23 13.07 -23.50 -26.45
CA ALA A 23 14.17 -22.73 -25.87
C ALA A 23 14.76 -23.39 -24.62
N ARG A 24 13.90 -23.82 -23.70
CA ARG A 24 14.35 -24.51 -22.46
C ARG A 24 15.06 -25.84 -22.75
N ASN A 25 14.65 -26.51 -23.81
CA ASN A 25 15.25 -27.77 -24.24
C ASN A 25 16.53 -27.59 -25.09
N GLY A 26 17.00 -26.35 -25.28
CA GLY A 26 18.19 -26.04 -26.09
C GLY A 26 18.05 -26.36 -27.58
N LYS A 27 16.81 -26.54 -28.07
CA LYS A 27 16.51 -26.93 -29.46
C LYS A 27 16.30 -25.73 -30.42
N LEU A 28 16.38 -24.50 -29.92
CA LEU A 28 16.44 -23.30 -30.75
C LEU A 28 17.85 -23.08 -31.23
N GLY A 29 18.04 -22.63 -32.48
CA GLY A 29 19.28 -22.59 -33.21
C GLY A 29 20.54 -22.10 -32.49
N LYS A 30 21.71 -22.35 -33.04
CA LYS A 30 23.03 -22.02 -32.49
C LYS A 30 23.05 -20.53 -32.03
N GLY A 31 23.44 -20.31 -30.74
CA GLY A 31 23.50 -18.96 -30.15
C GLY A 31 22.18 -18.39 -29.69
N GLY A 32 21.11 -19.23 -29.55
CA GLY A 32 19.81 -18.76 -29.08
C GLY A 32 19.03 -17.91 -30.08
N ARG A 33 19.39 -17.94 -31.34
CA ARG A 33 18.66 -17.24 -32.41
C ARG A 33 17.32 -17.91 -32.66
N ILE A 34 16.25 -17.13 -32.65
CA ILE A 34 14.91 -17.57 -33.00
C ILE A 34 14.83 -17.62 -34.53
N PRO A 35 14.22 -18.68 -35.13
CA PRO A 35 13.94 -18.70 -36.56
C PRO A 35 13.11 -17.48 -37.00
N SER A 36 13.23 -17.09 -38.26
CA SER A 36 12.49 -15.94 -38.76
C SER A 36 10.95 -16.13 -38.72
N GLU A 37 10.20 -15.03 -38.70
CA GLU A 37 8.72 -15.11 -38.76
C GLU A 37 8.25 -15.95 -39.95
N ARG A 38 8.99 -15.95 -41.05
CA ARG A 38 8.70 -16.74 -42.25
C ARG A 38 8.95 -18.22 -41.99
N ASP A 39 10.13 -18.55 -41.47
CA ASP A 39 10.49 -19.95 -41.25
C ASP A 39 9.55 -20.59 -40.21
N LEU A 40 9.22 -19.86 -39.11
CA LEU A 40 8.26 -20.33 -38.13
C LEU A 40 6.85 -20.50 -38.70
N ALA A 41 6.42 -19.60 -39.60
CA ALA A 41 5.13 -19.71 -40.23
C ALA A 41 5.06 -20.94 -41.16
N ASP A 42 6.13 -21.19 -41.89
CA ASP A 42 6.25 -22.33 -42.81
C ASP A 42 6.35 -23.66 -42.04
N ASP A 43 7.16 -23.73 -40.98
CA ASP A 43 7.36 -24.93 -40.16
C ASP A 43 6.11 -25.31 -39.33
N LEU A 44 5.43 -24.32 -38.76
CA LEU A 44 4.27 -24.55 -37.89
C LEU A 44 2.93 -24.53 -38.67
N LYS A 45 2.96 -24.17 -39.97
CA LYS A 45 1.78 -24.01 -40.85
C LYS A 45 0.75 -23.03 -40.28
N ILE A 46 1.25 -21.90 -39.72
CA ILE A 46 0.47 -20.87 -39.05
C ILE A 46 0.68 -19.54 -39.78
N SER A 47 -0.31 -18.62 -39.68
CA SER A 47 -0.20 -17.31 -40.32
C SER A 47 0.97 -16.51 -39.72
N ARG A 48 1.68 -15.73 -40.54
CA ARG A 48 2.75 -14.81 -40.09
C ARG A 48 2.25 -13.81 -39.05
N GLY A 49 0.99 -13.37 -39.11
CA GLY A 49 0.37 -12.51 -38.14
C GLY A 49 0.33 -13.13 -36.72
N THR A 50 -0.05 -14.42 -36.64
CA THR A 50 -0.09 -15.18 -35.38
C THR A 50 1.32 -15.38 -34.83
N ILE A 51 2.30 -15.71 -35.68
CA ILE A 51 3.71 -15.82 -35.27
C ILE A 51 4.23 -14.47 -34.74
N ARG A 52 3.94 -13.37 -35.42
CA ARG A 52 4.34 -12.02 -35.00
C ARG A 52 3.75 -11.66 -33.65
N MET A 53 2.49 -11.99 -33.37
CA MET A 53 1.85 -11.79 -32.07
C MET A 53 2.54 -12.60 -30.96
N ALA A 54 2.84 -13.90 -31.23
CA ALA A 54 3.54 -14.75 -30.28
C ALA A 54 4.94 -14.22 -29.95
N LEU A 55 5.70 -13.83 -30.97
CA LEU A 55 7.04 -13.24 -30.79
C LEU A 55 6.98 -11.88 -30.06
N SER A 56 5.96 -11.06 -30.33
CA SER A 56 5.75 -9.80 -29.60
C SER A 56 5.50 -10.03 -28.12
N GLU A 57 4.70 -11.04 -27.77
CA GLU A 57 4.47 -11.41 -26.38
C GLU A 57 5.74 -11.97 -25.69
N LEU A 58 6.53 -12.78 -26.38
CA LEU A 58 7.82 -13.26 -25.89
C LEU A 58 8.82 -12.10 -25.70
N GLU A 59 8.80 -11.11 -26.57
CA GLU A 59 9.62 -9.91 -26.45
C GLU A 59 9.17 -9.02 -25.29
N LYS A 60 7.87 -8.76 -25.15
CA LYS A 60 7.29 -8.05 -24.00
C LYS A 60 7.62 -8.72 -22.67
N SER A 61 7.61 -10.07 -22.64
CA SER A 61 7.97 -10.83 -21.44
C SER A 61 9.48 -10.89 -21.20
N GLY A 62 10.29 -10.31 -22.10
CA GLY A 62 11.77 -10.33 -21.99
C GLY A 62 12.38 -11.70 -22.24
N PHE A 63 11.63 -12.64 -22.81
CA PHE A 63 12.12 -13.96 -23.14
C PHE A 63 12.99 -13.96 -24.40
N ILE A 64 12.69 -13.05 -25.33
CA ILE A 64 13.48 -12.79 -26.53
C ILE A 64 13.77 -11.30 -26.66
N GLU A 65 14.84 -10.95 -27.38
CA GLU A 65 15.15 -9.59 -27.81
C GLU A 65 15.25 -9.54 -29.33
N ARG A 66 14.74 -8.47 -29.97
CA ARG A 66 14.91 -8.20 -31.39
C ARG A 66 16.10 -7.27 -31.59
N ILE A 67 17.09 -7.73 -32.31
CA ILE A 67 18.25 -6.92 -32.67
C ILE A 67 18.06 -6.48 -34.13
N ALA A 68 18.07 -5.16 -34.36
CA ALA A 68 17.91 -4.59 -35.70
C ALA A 68 18.87 -5.26 -36.70
N SER A 69 18.35 -5.68 -37.84
CA SER A 69 19.07 -6.36 -38.94
C SER A 69 19.68 -7.75 -38.58
N ARG A 70 19.53 -8.25 -37.34
CA ARG A 70 20.09 -9.53 -36.91
C ARG A 70 19.04 -10.59 -36.57
N GLY A 71 17.78 -10.17 -36.32
CA GLY A 71 16.65 -11.06 -35.99
C GLY A 71 16.35 -11.11 -34.50
N ALA A 72 15.55 -12.10 -34.09
CA ALA A 72 15.17 -12.32 -32.69
C ALA A 72 16.11 -13.35 -32.04
N PHE A 73 16.49 -13.12 -30.80
CA PHE A 73 17.38 -13.98 -30.02
C PHE A 73 16.76 -14.27 -28.65
N LEU A 74 17.06 -15.44 -28.10
CA LEU A 74 16.78 -15.71 -26.69
C LEU A 74 17.56 -14.73 -25.83
N CYS A 75 16.89 -14.07 -24.91
CA CYS A 75 17.61 -13.33 -23.88
C CYS A 75 18.51 -14.33 -23.11
N GLN A 76 19.81 -14.03 -23.00
CA GLN A 76 20.72 -14.91 -22.27
C GLN A 76 20.16 -15.16 -20.87
N ALA A 77 20.15 -16.42 -20.46
CA ALA A 77 19.73 -16.82 -19.12
C ALA A 77 20.55 -16.02 -18.09
N GLY A 78 19.94 -15.00 -17.52
CA GLY A 78 20.58 -14.08 -16.58
C GLY A 78 20.20 -12.61 -16.71
N LYS A 79 19.85 -12.11 -17.89
CA LYS A 79 19.29 -10.76 -18.03
C LYS A 79 17.76 -10.81 -17.93
N LYS A 80 17.23 -10.84 -16.70
CA LYS A 80 15.80 -10.58 -16.48
C LYS A 80 15.49 -9.18 -17.03
N ARG A 81 14.47 -9.10 -17.92
CA ARG A 81 13.95 -7.78 -18.35
C ARG A 81 13.66 -6.95 -17.10
N THR A 82 14.21 -5.74 -17.05
CA THR A 82 13.90 -4.80 -15.98
C THR A 82 12.47 -4.31 -16.17
N ILE A 83 11.61 -4.55 -15.18
CA ILE A 83 10.23 -4.07 -15.16
C ILE A 83 10.25 -2.59 -14.76
N ARG A 84 9.57 -1.75 -15.53
CA ARG A 84 9.48 -0.31 -15.27
C ARG A 84 8.12 -0.01 -14.67
N LEU A 85 8.10 0.46 -13.43
CA LEU A 85 6.89 0.84 -12.70
C LEU A 85 6.85 2.35 -12.51
N ALA A 86 5.66 2.93 -12.67
CA ALA A 86 5.37 4.29 -12.29
C ALA A 86 4.66 4.29 -10.92
N LEU A 87 5.15 5.06 -9.97
CA LEU A 87 4.39 5.44 -8.78
C LEU A 87 3.81 6.84 -9.03
N VAL A 88 2.49 6.89 -9.18
CA VAL A 88 1.79 8.12 -9.58
C VAL A 88 1.21 8.81 -8.35
N PHE A 89 1.55 10.11 -8.22
CA PHE A 89 1.11 10.99 -7.15
C PHE A 89 0.23 12.12 -7.69
N PRO A 90 -0.79 12.57 -6.96
CA PRO A 90 -1.47 13.82 -7.28
C PRO A 90 -0.57 15.03 -7.02
N GLU A 91 -0.49 15.94 -7.98
CA GLU A 91 0.33 17.16 -7.90
C GLU A 91 -0.05 18.05 -6.70
N ALA A 92 -1.32 18.04 -6.30
CA ALA A 92 -1.82 18.82 -5.17
C ALA A 92 -1.14 18.48 -3.83
N GLU A 93 -0.59 17.27 -3.67
CA GLU A 93 0.13 16.88 -2.44
C GLU A 93 1.48 17.56 -2.32
N ILE A 94 2.07 18.00 -3.43
CA ILE A 94 3.40 18.64 -3.46
C ILE A 94 3.28 20.15 -3.32
N SER A 95 2.30 20.75 -4.01
CA SER A 95 2.14 22.21 -4.07
C SER A 95 1.72 22.83 -2.73
N GLN A 96 1.16 22.04 -1.82
CA GLN A 96 0.78 22.51 -0.47
C GLN A 96 1.96 22.59 0.51
N GLY A 97 3.18 22.31 0.08
CA GLY A 97 4.39 22.41 0.94
C GLY A 97 4.37 21.46 2.14
N ILE A 98 3.43 20.56 2.17
CA ILE A 98 3.14 19.72 3.32
C ILE A 98 3.74 18.33 3.08
N LEU A 99 5.01 18.26 3.34
CA LEU A 99 5.50 17.05 3.99
C LEU A 99 5.05 17.13 5.45
N ASP A 100 3.74 16.94 5.67
CA ASP A 100 3.27 16.64 7.01
C ASP A 100 4.06 15.42 7.49
N TYR A 101 4.81 15.59 8.58
CA TYR A 101 5.71 14.55 9.10
C TYR A 101 5.00 13.20 9.26
N ALA A 102 3.70 13.20 9.59
CA ALA A 102 2.91 12.00 9.77
C ALA A 102 2.65 11.29 8.43
N ASN A 103 2.25 12.01 7.40
CA ASN A 103 2.04 11.46 6.06
C ASN A 103 3.38 11.05 5.44
N TRP A 104 4.41 11.90 5.54
CA TRP A 104 5.75 11.57 5.06
C TRP A 104 6.32 10.28 5.67
N ALA A 105 6.10 10.05 6.97
CA ALA A 105 6.59 8.84 7.63
C ALA A 105 5.85 7.57 7.15
N ALA A 106 4.52 7.68 6.90
CA ALA A 106 3.73 6.60 6.32
C ALA A 106 4.15 6.31 4.87
N ASP A 107 4.27 7.36 4.06
CA ASP A 107 4.68 7.28 2.67
C ASP A 107 6.09 6.71 2.56
N ASN A 108 7.02 7.16 3.38
CA ASN A 108 8.40 6.66 3.42
C ASN A 108 8.46 5.15 3.71
N GLU A 109 7.67 4.62 4.66
CA GLU A 109 7.62 3.18 4.91
C GLU A 109 7.04 2.42 3.71
N THR A 110 5.98 2.96 3.08
CA THR A 110 5.37 2.37 1.89
C THR A 110 6.36 2.33 0.72
N TRP A 111 7.05 3.44 0.46
CA TRP A 111 8.07 3.50 -0.60
C TRP A 111 9.24 2.56 -0.34
N ARG A 112 9.71 2.47 0.89
CA ARG A 112 10.76 1.50 1.27
C ARG A 112 10.34 0.07 0.98
N GLY A 113 9.08 -0.27 1.24
CA GLY A 113 8.50 -1.56 0.88
C GLY A 113 8.53 -1.79 -0.63
N MET A 114 8.04 -0.81 -1.41
CA MET A 114 8.05 -0.87 -2.88
C MET A 114 9.46 -1.00 -3.45
N LEU A 115 10.41 -0.17 -2.98
CA LEU A 115 11.81 -0.20 -3.43
C LEU A 115 12.49 -1.52 -3.10
N ASN A 116 12.19 -2.11 -1.93
CA ASN A 116 12.72 -3.41 -1.54
C ASN A 116 12.21 -4.52 -2.46
N ALA A 117 10.93 -4.50 -2.81
CA ALA A 117 10.36 -5.41 -3.79
C ALA A 117 10.96 -5.20 -5.19
N CYS A 118 11.13 -3.94 -5.63
CA CYS A 118 11.77 -3.62 -6.90
C CYS A 118 13.18 -4.21 -6.99
N ALA A 119 13.99 -4.06 -5.95
CA ALA A 119 15.34 -4.63 -5.90
C ALA A 119 15.31 -6.17 -6.03
N LYS A 120 14.38 -6.83 -5.33
CA LYS A 120 14.23 -8.30 -5.37
C LYS A 120 13.77 -8.82 -6.74
N PHE A 121 12.86 -8.10 -7.40
CA PHE A 121 12.21 -8.56 -8.62
C PHE A 121 12.79 -7.94 -9.90
N ASN A 122 13.95 -7.29 -9.84
CA ASN A 122 14.57 -6.59 -10.97
C ASN A 122 13.62 -5.59 -11.63
N ALA A 123 13.00 -4.73 -10.82
CA ALA A 123 12.13 -3.65 -11.27
C ALA A 123 12.76 -2.29 -10.93
N VAL A 124 12.34 -1.26 -11.65
CA VAL A 124 12.67 0.15 -11.39
C VAL A 124 11.40 0.91 -11.12
N LEU A 125 11.39 1.74 -10.09
CA LEU A 125 10.27 2.59 -9.70
C LEU A 125 10.59 4.05 -10.05
N SER A 126 9.73 4.65 -10.87
CA SER A 126 9.79 6.07 -11.22
C SER A 126 8.66 6.83 -10.55
N PHE A 127 8.95 7.99 -10.00
CA PHE A 127 7.94 8.89 -9.44
C PHE A 127 7.35 9.75 -10.55
N VAL A 128 6.04 9.74 -10.71
CA VAL A 128 5.33 10.46 -11.77
C VAL A 128 4.21 11.28 -11.13
N TYR A 129 4.13 12.55 -11.51
CA TYR A 129 3.11 13.45 -11.00
C TYR A 129 1.95 13.56 -11.97
N CYS A 130 0.74 13.60 -11.45
CA CYS A 130 -0.49 13.76 -12.20
C CYS A 130 -1.31 14.89 -11.58
N SER A 131 -1.65 15.91 -12.38
CA SER A 131 -2.58 16.95 -11.93
C SER A 131 -3.97 16.37 -11.73
N VAL A 132 -4.67 16.82 -10.70
CA VAL A 132 -6.07 16.45 -10.50
C VAL A 132 -6.91 17.30 -11.44
N SER A 133 -7.67 16.65 -12.31
CA SER A 133 -8.51 17.28 -13.32
C SER A 133 -9.94 16.75 -13.26
N ASN A 134 -10.89 17.56 -13.74
CA ASN A 134 -12.26 17.10 -14.00
C ASN A 134 -12.46 16.64 -15.45
N ASP A 135 -11.42 16.72 -16.27
CA ASP A 135 -11.45 16.36 -17.68
C ASP A 135 -11.00 14.91 -17.88
N LEU A 136 -11.91 14.06 -18.35
CA LEU A 136 -11.62 12.66 -18.64
C LEU A 136 -10.56 12.52 -19.75
N LYS A 137 -10.59 13.39 -20.76
CA LYS A 137 -9.62 13.38 -21.86
C LYS A 137 -8.19 13.57 -21.36
N PHE A 138 -8.00 14.44 -20.36
CA PHE A 138 -6.70 14.61 -19.71
C PHE A 138 -6.17 13.28 -19.14
N TYR A 139 -7.01 12.50 -18.45
CA TYR A 139 -6.59 11.21 -17.89
C TYR A 139 -6.37 10.15 -18.95
N GLU A 140 -7.11 10.16 -20.05
CA GLU A 140 -6.89 9.27 -21.20
C GLU A 140 -5.53 9.51 -21.84
N ASP A 141 -5.18 10.77 -22.12
CA ASP A 141 -3.91 11.15 -22.72
C ASP A 141 -2.73 10.89 -21.76
N PHE A 142 -2.93 11.12 -20.45
CA PHE A 142 -1.94 10.80 -19.44
C PHE A 142 -1.70 9.29 -19.33
N ALA A 143 -2.77 8.49 -19.35
CA ALA A 143 -2.68 7.03 -19.35
C ALA A 143 -1.93 6.52 -20.58
N ASP A 144 -2.20 7.06 -21.78
CA ASP A 144 -1.50 6.67 -23.00
C ASP A 144 0.01 6.93 -22.91
N ASN A 145 0.41 8.04 -22.31
CA ASN A 145 1.82 8.31 -22.03
C ASN A 145 2.43 7.32 -21.02
N LEU A 146 1.68 6.91 -19.99
CA LEU A 146 2.15 5.89 -19.04
C LEU A 146 2.34 4.53 -19.73
N LEU A 147 1.41 4.12 -20.60
CA LEU A 147 1.48 2.86 -21.34
C LEU A 147 2.71 2.77 -22.25
N LEU A 148 3.17 3.89 -22.79
CA LEU A 148 4.38 3.94 -23.64
C LEU A 148 5.68 3.77 -22.86
N GLN A 149 5.72 4.18 -21.60
CA GLN A 149 6.96 4.29 -20.83
C GLN A 149 7.12 3.21 -19.76
N TYR A 150 6.01 2.69 -19.22
CA TYR A 150 6.00 1.80 -18.06
C TYR A 150 5.31 0.46 -18.38
N ASP A 151 5.54 -0.50 -17.53
CA ASP A 151 4.96 -1.84 -17.60
C ASP A 151 3.79 -2.00 -16.62
N GLY A 152 3.68 -1.10 -15.64
CA GLY A 152 2.61 -1.06 -14.65
C GLY A 152 2.64 0.20 -13.80
N VAL A 153 1.53 0.46 -13.10
CA VAL A 153 1.33 1.65 -12.27
C VAL A 153 0.99 1.29 -10.84
N LEU A 154 1.59 2.01 -9.92
CA LEU A 154 1.25 2.02 -8.50
C LEU A 154 0.64 3.38 -8.14
N PHE A 155 -0.40 3.35 -7.32
CA PHE A 155 -1.01 4.55 -6.74
C PHE A 155 -0.92 4.52 -5.23
N MET A 156 -0.91 5.70 -4.61
CA MET A 156 -1.14 5.86 -3.19
C MET A 156 -2.40 6.71 -2.96
N GLY A 157 -3.28 6.22 -2.09
CA GLY A 157 -4.55 6.89 -1.81
C GLY A 157 -5.58 6.80 -2.93
N SER A 158 -6.62 7.65 -2.87
CA SER A 158 -7.81 7.60 -3.73
C SER A 158 -8.01 8.80 -4.64
N GLN A 159 -7.10 9.77 -4.61
CA GLN A 159 -7.30 11.06 -5.32
C GLN A 159 -7.28 10.90 -6.85
N LEU A 160 -6.69 9.83 -7.36
CA LEU A 160 -6.58 9.51 -8.78
C LEU A 160 -7.51 8.37 -9.21
N SER A 161 -8.68 8.23 -8.59
CA SER A 161 -9.66 7.17 -8.91
C SER A 161 -10.05 7.17 -10.39
N VAL A 162 -10.26 8.35 -11.00
CA VAL A 162 -10.59 8.46 -12.44
C VAL A 162 -9.47 7.88 -13.32
N LEU A 163 -8.21 8.17 -13.01
CA LEU A 163 -7.08 7.58 -13.74
C LEU A 163 -7.05 6.04 -13.58
N SER A 164 -7.38 5.52 -12.40
CA SER A 164 -7.45 4.07 -12.17
C SER A 164 -8.55 3.40 -13.00
N GLU A 165 -9.69 4.08 -13.20
CA GLU A 165 -10.76 3.59 -14.08
C GLU A 165 -10.33 3.58 -15.55
N VAL A 166 -9.65 4.63 -16.01
CA VAL A 166 -9.10 4.71 -17.38
C VAL A 166 -8.08 3.60 -17.63
N LEU A 167 -7.15 3.37 -16.69
CA LEU A 167 -6.17 2.28 -16.80
C LEU A 167 -6.85 0.90 -16.80
N ASN A 168 -7.91 0.73 -16.01
CA ASN A 168 -8.68 -0.50 -16.00
C ASN A 168 -9.39 -0.74 -17.33
N ALA A 169 -10.00 0.29 -17.94
CA ALA A 169 -10.61 0.21 -19.26
C ALA A 169 -9.58 -0.14 -20.36
N LYS A 170 -8.37 0.40 -20.25
CA LYS A 170 -7.23 0.08 -21.14
C LYS A 170 -6.57 -1.28 -20.82
N LYS A 171 -7.04 -2.01 -19.79
CA LYS A 171 -6.46 -3.28 -19.30
C LYS A 171 -4.98 -3.17 -18.94
N PHE A 172 -4.55 -1.99 -18.51
CA PHE A 172 -3.18 -1.77 -18.07
C PHE A 172 -3.00 -2.17 -16.60
N PRO A 173 -1.91 -2.88 -16.24
CA PRO A 173 -1.72 -3.35 -14.88
C PRO A 173 -1.50 -2.20 -13.91
N PHE A 174 -2.29 -2.14 -12.84
CA PHE A 174 -2.08 -1.19 -11.76
C PHE A 174 -2.52 -1.75 -10.41
N ILE A 175 -1.97 -1.21 -9.32
CA ILE A 175 -2.40 -1.47 -7.94
C ILE A 175 -2.46 -0.16 -7.17
N THR A 176 -3.50 0.00 -6.35
CA THR A 176 -3.64 1.09 -5.39
C THR A 176 -3.22 0.61 -4.01
N THR A 177 -2.48 1.43 -3.27
CA THR A 177 -2.02 1.13 -1.91
C THR A 177 -2.62 2.12 -0.93
N GLY A 178 -3.26 1.62 0.13
CA GLY A 178 -3.89 2.45 1.15
C GLY A 178 -5.16 3.17 0.68
N GLY A 179 -5.77 2.72 -0.40
CA GLY A 179 -6.99 3.28 -0.95
C GLY A 179 -8.18 3.19 0.02
N VAL A 180 -9.20 3.97 -0.25
CA VAL A 180 -10.50 3.93 0.44
C VAL A 180 -11.44 2.94 -0.23
N ASP A 181 -12.53 2.63 0.46
CA ASP A 181 -13.55 1.68 -0.01
C ASP A 181 -14.04 1.98 -1.43
N GLY A 182 -14.22 0.93 -2.23
CA GLY A 182 -14.72 1.01 -3.61
C GLY A 182 -13.67 1.10 -4.70
N ILE A 183 -12.38 1.27 -4.38
CA ILE A 183 -11.31 1.21 -5.38
C ILE A 183 -10.88 -0.24 -5.57
N LYS A 184 -11.04 -0.74 -6.80
CA LYS A 184 -10.56 -2.07 -7.17
C LYS A 184 -9.02 -2.11 -7.26
N LYS A 185 -8.46 -3.33 -7.12
CA LYS A 185 -7.02 -3.61 -7.15
C LYS A 185 -6.28 -2.86 -6.06
N ASN A 186 -6.85 -2.90 -4.85
CA ASN A 186 -6.37 -2.17 -3.69
C ASN A 186 -5.68 -3.09 -2.69
N ILE A 187 -4.56 -2.63 -2.14
CA ILE A 187 -3.92 -3.22 -0.97
C ILE A 187 -4.06 -2.27 0.20
N SER A 188 -4.75 -2.72 1.23
CA SER A 188 -5.01 -1.95 2.44
C SER A 188 -4.79 -2.82 3.69
N TYR A 189 -5.00 -2.28 4.86
CA TYR A 189 -5.07 -3.05 6.09
C TYR A 189 -6.53 -3.23 6.52
N ASP A 190 -6.80 -4.31 7.28
CA ASP A 190 -8.12 -4.53 7.86
C ASP A 190 -8.40 -3.48 8.92
N ARG A 191 -9.16 -2.45 8.52
CA ARG A 191 -9.51 -1.32 9.37
C ARG A 191 -10.50 -1.70 10.45
N ILE A 192 -11.43 -2.62 10.13
CA ILE A 192 -12.46 -3.05 11.07
C ILE A 192 -11.77 -3.79 12.21
N GLU A 193 -10.99 -4.81 11.88
CA GLU A 193 -10.22 -5.58 12.86
C GLU A 193 -9.31 -4.68 13.70
N ALA A 194 -8.57 -3.76 13.07
CA ALA A 194 -7.67 -2.84 13.75
C ALA A 194 -8.39 -1.95 14.78
N TYR A 195 -9.58 -1.44 14.43
CA TYR A 195 -10.33 -0.58 15.35
C TYR A 195 -11.02 -1.38 16.46
N GLU A 196 -11.48 -2.61 16.17
CA GLU A 196 -11.99 -3.53 17.18
C GLU A 196 -10.91 -3.94 18.18
N GLN A 197 -9.70 -4.22 17.71
CA GLN A 197 -8.54 -4.50 18.58
C GLN A 197 -8.23 -3.31 19.51
N ALA A 198 -8.27 -2.10 18.97
CA ALA A 198 -8.03 -0.88 19.74
C ALA A 198 -9.08 -0.68 20.84
N ALA A 199 -10.37 -0.73 20.49
CA ALA A 199 -11.47 -0.58 21.42
C ALA A 199 -11.47 -1.72 22.48
N GLY A 200 -11.29 -2.96 22.02
CA GLY A 200 -11.21 -4.14 22.89
C GLY A 200 -10.03 -4.09 23.88
N HIS A 201 -8.89 -3.52 23.48
CA HIS A 201 -7.76 -3.32 24.38
C HIS A 201 -8.11 -2.34 25.50
N LEU A 202 -8.70 -1.20 25.20
CA LEU A 202 -9.13 -0.24 26.23
C LEU A 202 -10.14 -0.86 27.21
N LEU A 203 -11.11 -1.62 26.71
CA LEU A 203 -12.05 -2.35 27.55
C LEU A 203 -11.36 -3.40 28.45
N LYS A 204 -10.36 -4.13 27.95
CA LYS A 204 -9.54 -5.07 28.72
C LYS A 204 -8.72 -4.37 29.81
N CYS A 205 -8.31 -3.11 29.56
CA CYS A 205 -7.66 -2.27 30.58
C CYS A 205 -8.64 -1.73 31.64
N GLY A 206 -9.95 -1.94 31.46
CA GLY A 206 -11.00 -1.50 32.40
C GLY A 206 -11.56 -0.11 32.08
N CYS A 207 -11.25 0.46 30.92
CA CYS A 207 -11.76 1.76 30.51
C CYS A 207 -13.25 1.68 30.16
N LYS A 208 -14.08 2.46 30.85
CA LYS A 208 -15.53 2.55 30.66
C LYS A 208 -15.94 3.89 30.07
N ASN A 209 -15.22 4.95 30.43
CA ASN A 209 -15.40 6.30 29.92
C ASN A 209 -14.21 6.65 29.01
N THR A 210 -14.43 6.63 27.71
CA THR A 210 -13.41 6.91 26.70
C THR A 210 -13.78 8.11 25.85
N PHE A 211 -12.82 9.02 25.67
CA PHE A 211 -12.92 10.13 24.71
C PHE A 211 -12.24 9.77 23.42
N MET A 212 -12.86 10.16 22.29
CA MET A 212 -12.30 9.98 20.97
C MET A 212 -11.87 11.33 20.39
N LEU A 213 -10.60 11.44 20.05
CA LEU A 213 -10.01 12.64 19.48
C LEU A 213 -9.67 12.37 18.02
N GLY A 214 -10.28 13.09 17.09
CA GLY A 214 -10.09 12.85 15.68
C GLY A 214 -10.04 14.07 14.80
N VAL A 215 -9.22 14.01 13.75
CA VAL A 215 -9.20 15.03 12.72
C VAL A 215 -10.35 14.76 11.75
N ILE A 216 -11.13 15.82 11.45
CA ILE A 216 -12.15 15.76 10.41
C ILE A 216 -11.43 15.63 9.07
N GLU A 217 -11.48 14.46 8.49
CA GLU A 217 -10.96 14.18 7.15
C GLU A 217 -12.09 14.10 6.14
N ARG A 218 -11.82 14.42 4.88
CA ARG A 218 -12.77 14.18 3.79
C ARG A 218 -13.01 12.68 3.55
N SER A 219 -12.16 11.81 4.13
CA SER A 219 -12.30 10.37 4.03
C SER A 219 -13.30 9.80 5.05
N SER A 220 -13.95 8.69 4.74
CA SER A 220 -14.86 7.94 5.62
C SER A 220 -14.19 7.34 6.86
N SER A 221 -12.85 7.43 6.95
CA SER A 221 -12.03 6.77 7.97
C SER A 221 -12.40 7.17 9.41
N TRP A 222 -12.65 8.47 9.67
CA TRP A 222 -13.02 8.94 11.01
C TRP A 222 -14.43 8.46 11.41
N SER A 223 -15.37 8.48 10.48
CA SER A 223 -16.72 7.97 10.73
C SER A 223 -16.73 6.48 11.01
N LEU A 224 -15.92 5.71 10.29
CA LEU A 224 -15.74 4.27 10.53
C LEU A 224 -15.12 4.00 11.91
N LYS A 225 -14.10 4.75 12.33
CA LYS A 225 -13.52 4.64 13.67
C LYS A 225 -14.55 4.88 14.76
N LYS A 226 -15.34 5.97 14.64
CA LYS A 226 -16.41 6.29 15.59
C LYS A 226 -17.43 5.17 15.69
N SER A 227 -17.91 4.64 14.57
CA SER A 227 -18.93 3.61 14.54
C SER A 227 -18.47 2.31 15.18
N ILE A 228 -17.22 1.87 14.89
CA ILE A 228 -16.67 0.62 15.45
C ILE A 228 -16.41 0.77 16.95
N PHE A 229 -15.81 1.87 17.40
CA PHE A 229 -15.60 2.10 18.82
C PHE A 229 -16.92 2.11 19.60
N ARG A 230 -17.93 2.84 19.10
CA ARG A 230 -19.26 2.86 19.71
C ARG A 230 -19.90 1.47 19.77
N ARG A 231 -19.86 0.72 18.69
CA ARG A 231 -20.38 -0.65 18.65
C ARG A 231 -19.67 -1.54 19.67
N THR A 232 -18.32 -1.59 19.67
CA THR A 232 -17.54 -2.43 20.55
C THR A 232 -17.75 -2.09 22.02
N PHE A 233 -17.86 -0.81 22.36
CA PHE A 233 -18.17 -0.39 23.73
C PHE A 233 -19.62 -0.72 24.12
N ALA A 234 -20.59 -0.55 23.21
CA ALA A 234 -22.00 -0.89 23.46
C ALA A 234 -22.21 -2.39 23.69
N GLU A 235 -21.52 -3.24 22.94
CA GLU A 235 -21.51 -4.70 23.13
C GLU A 235 -20.97 -5.09 24.52
N ALA A 236 -20.07 -4.30 25.10
CA ALA A 236 -19.56 -4.47 26.46
C ALA A 236 -20.44 -3.77 27.53
N GLY A 237 -21.57 -3.19 27.17
CA GLY A 237 -22.48 -2.49 28.08
C GLY A 237 -22.07 -1.06 28.43
N PHE A 238 -21.20 -0.42 27.65
CA PHE A 238 -20.77 0.97 27.82
C PHE A 238 -21.15 1.81 26.61
N TRP A 239 -21.27 3.13 26.85
CA TRP A 239 -21.65 4.07 25.80
C TRP A 239 -20.61 5.17 25.63
N ILE A 240 -20.32 5.55 24.38
CA ILE A 240 -19.49 6.73 24.05
C ILE A 240 -20.43 7.83 23.54
N PRO A 241 -20.78 8.81 24.37
CA PRO A 241 -21.70 9.89 23.98
C PRO A 241 -21.02 10.89 23.04
N ASP A 242 -21.81 11.76 22.40
CA ASP A 242 -21.29 12.72 21.41
C ASP A 242 -20.35 13.75 22.04
N GLU A 243 -20.58 14.13 23.29
CA GLU A 243 -19.70 15.05 24.04
C GLU A 243 -18.29 14.49 24.29
N ASN A 244 -18.14 13.17 24.25
CA ASN A 244 -16.82 12.51 24.36
C ASN A 244 -16.09 12.42 23.01
N ILE A 245 -16.70 12.93 21.93
CA ILE A 245 -16.08 12.94 20.60
C ILE A 245 -15.62 14.35 20.28
N ILE A 246 -14.30 14.56 20.29
CA ILE A 246 -13.71 15.85 19.99
C ILE A 246 -13.11 15.83 18.61
N GLU A 247 -13.72 16.60 17.72
CA GLU A 247 -13.29 16.74 16.35
C GLU A 247 -12.35 17.95 16.20
N LEU A 248 -11.20 17.70 15.57
CA LEU A 248 -10.17 18.68 15.29
C LEU A 248 -10.17 19.03 13.80
N THR A 249 -9.95 20.28 13.49
CA THR A 249 -10.01 20.81 12.11
C THR A 249 -8.63 20.94 11.45
N SER A 250 -7.55 20.54 12.14
CA SER A 250 -6.18 20.71 11.65
C SER A 250 -5.39 19.42 11.70
N LYS A 251 -4.45 19.29 10.77
CA LYS A 251 -3.41 18.25 10.75
C LYS A 251 -2.05 18.76 11.27
N ASN A 252 -2.00 19.95 11.86
CA ASN A 252 -0.81 20.52 12.47
C ASN A 252 -0.83 20.34 13.98
N GLU A 253 0.26 19.86 14.58
CA GLU A 253 0.36 19.55 16.02
C GLU A 253 0.06 20.77 16.91
N GLU A 254 0.63 21.93 16.60
CA GLU A 254 0.45 23.15 17.41
C GLU A 254 -1.01 23.64 17.38
N GLN A 255 -1.64 23.56 16.22
CA GLN A 255 -3.06 23.89 16.09
C GLN A 255 -3.95 22.87 16.80
N CYS A 256 -3.65 21.57 16.69
CA CYS A 256 -4.33 20.53 17.47
C CYS A 256 -4.20 20.80 18.96
N LEU A 257 -3.00 21.10 19.45
CA LEU A 257 -2.74 21.46 20.84
C LEU A 257 -3.56 22.68 21.27
N GLY A 258 -3.62 23.72 20.46
CA GLY A 258 -4.44 24.91 20.71
C GLY A 258 -5.93 24.60 20.84
N ILE A 259 -6.46 23.68 20.02
CA ILE A 259 -7.86 23.22 20.10
C ILE A 259 -8.05 22.36 21.36
N LEU A 260 -7.14 21.44 21.65
CA LEU A 260 -7.23 20.58 22.84
C LEU A 260 -7.15 21.38 24.15
N ARG A 261 -6.32 22.43 24.24
CA ARG A 261 -6.29 23.32 25.41
C ARG A 261 -7.66 23.95 25.72
N LYS A 262 -8.45 24.28 24.67
CA LYS A 262 -9.79 24.87 24.81
C LYS A 262 -10.86 23.81 25.10
N LYS A 263 -10.78 22.64 24.46
CA LYS A 263 -11.79 21.59 24.58
C LYS A 263 -11.63 20.72 25.83
N LEU A 264 -10.41 20.65 26.36
CA LEU A 264 -10.08 19.91 27.58
C LEU A 264 -9.62 20.93 28.64
N PRO A 265 -10.52 21.60 29.37
CA PRO A 265 -10.14 22.56 30.42
C PRO A 265 -9.37 21.87 31.55
N ALA A 266 -8.64 22.68 32.39
CA ALA A 266 -7.77 22.12 33.45
C ALA A 266 -8.57 21.41 34.56
N ASP A 267 -9.80 21.80 34.79
CA ASP A 267 -10.75 21.24 35.74
C ASP A 267 -11.62 20.11 35.18
N LEU A 268 -11.34 19.68 33.94
CA LEU A 268 -12.05 18.57 33.34
C LEU A 268 -11.93 17.31 34.21
N LYS A 269 -13.05 16.67 34.50
CA LYS A 269 -13.01 15.31 35.02
C LYS A 269 -12.45 14.38 33.95
N LEU A 270 -11.21 13.93 34.13
CA LEU A 270 -10.53 13.11 33.16
C LEU A 270 -11.28 11.81 32.86
N PRO A 271 -11.32 11.36 31.59
CA PRO A 271 -11.84 10.05 31.24
C PRO A 271 -10.86 8.94 31.66
N ASP A 272 -11.27 7.69 31.54
CA ASP A 272 -10.36 6.55 31.74
C ASP A 272 -9.31 6.48 30.62
N ALA A 273 -9.71 6.83 29.39
CA ALA A 273 -8.81 6.81 28.23
C ALA A 273 -9.17 7.84 27.16
N PHE A 274 -8.17 8.22 26.38
CA PHE A 274 -8.31 8.90 25.09
C PHE A 274 -7.87 7.98 23.94
N PHE A 275 -8.72 7.85 22.93
CA PHE A 275 -8.35 7.30 21.64
C PHE A 275 -8.03 8.42 20.66
N CYS A 276 -6.82 8.43 20.10
CA CYS A 276 -6.35 9.44 19.15
C CYS A 276 -6.33 8.86 17.74
N SER A 277 -7.07 9.46 16.81
CA SER A 277 -7.25 8.93 15.45
C SER A 277 -6.02 9.05 14.56
N THR A 278 -5.07 9.91 14.91
CA THR A 278 -3.83 10.14 14.17
C THR A 278 -2.65 10.36 15.13
N PRO A 279 -1.39 10.15 14.67
CA PRO A 279 -0.20 10.39 15.50
C PRO A 279 -0.10 11.83 16.00
N ILE A 280 -0.45 12.81 15.17
CA ILE A 280 -0.39 14.24 15.52
C ILE A 280 -1.29 14.56 16.69
N VAL A 281 -2.49 13.99 16.72
CA VAL A 281 -3.41 14.17 17.86
C VAL A 281 -2.84 13.52 19.13
N SER A 282 -2.21 12.35 19.00
CA SER A 282 -1.54 11.70 20.13
C SER A 282 -0.41 12.57 20.69
N PHE A 283 0.42 13.16 19.83
CA PHE A 283 1.53 14.03 20.25
C PHE A 283 1.02 15.32 20.92
N ALA A 284 0.01 15.95 20.31
CA ALA A 284 -0.63 17.14 20.90
C ALA A 284 -1.22 16.83 22.29
N LEU A 285 -1.85 15.67 22.47
CA LEU A 285 -2.40 15.26 23.78
C LEU A 285 -1.30 14.92 24.77
N LEU A 286 -0.22 14.22 24.40
CA LEU A 286 0.93 13.95 25.26
C LEU A 286 1.59 15.24 25.73
N ARG A 287 1.73 16.22 24.82
CA ARG A 287 2.26 17.54 25.16
C ARG A 287 1.34 18.29 26.12
N LEU A 288 0.02 18.29 25.88
CA LEU A 288 -0.94 18.89 26.80
C LEU A 288 -0.91 18.25 28.19
N ALA A 289 -0.80 16.92 28.23
CA ALA A 289 -0.68 16.19 29.49
C ALA A 289 0.57 16.62 30.29
N ASN A 290 1.70 16.76 29.61
CA ASN A 290 2.93 17.26 30.23
C ASN A 290 2.79 18.70 30.73
N GLU A 291 2.18 19.59 29.96
CA GLU A 291 1.92 20.98 30.34
C GLU A 291 1.05 21.10 31.64
N ARG A 292 0.13 20.14 31.80
CA ARG A 292 -0.81 20.11 32.94
C ARG A 292 -0.39 19.21 34.11
N GLY A 293 0.75 18.55 33.98
CA GLY A 293 1.21 17.60 34.98
C GLY A 293 0.36 16.34 35.10
N TRP A 294 -0.45 16.01 34.07
CA TRP A 294 -1.22 14.77 34.04
C TRP A 294 -0.30 13.57 33.83
N ARG A 295 -0.50 12.55 34.63
CA ARG A 295 0.33 11.34 34.59
C ARG A 295 -0.29 10.23 33.77
N ILE A 296 0.40 9.80 32.74
CA ILE A 296 0.00 8.73 31.85
C ILE A 296 0.81 7.48 32.20
N PRO A 297 0.20 6.33 32.38
CA PRO A 297 -1.23 5.98 32.27
C PRO A 297 -2.03 6.13 33.57
N LYS A 298 -1.49 6.78 34.59
CA LYS A 298 -2.03 6.77 35.95
C LYS A 298 -3.33 7.55 36.10
N ASP A 299 -3.41 8.75 35.52
CA ASP A 299 -4.58 9.63 35.59
C ASP A 299 -5.56 9.34 34.43
N PHE A 300 -5.05 8.95 33.28
CA PHE A 300 -5.79 8.39 32.13
C PHE A 300 -4.83 7.67 31.17
N MET A 301 -5.40 6.84 30.29
CA MET A 301 -4.67 6.12 29.26
C MET A 301 -4.74 6.83 27.90
N ILE A 302 -3.71 6.63 27.05
CA ILE A 302 -3.74 7.07 25.64
C ILE A 302 -3.49 5.90 24.74
N MET A 303 -4.34 5.78 23.72
CA MET A 303 -4.18 4.85 22.62
C MET A 303 -4.34 5.57 21.29
N GLY A 304 -3.51 5.22 20.31
CA GLY A 304 -3.54 5.89 19.02
C GLY A 304 -3.18 5.03 17.84
N TYR A 305 -2.79 5.73 16.80
CA TYR A 305 -2.24 5.18 15.57
C TYR A 305 -0.84 5.73 15.37
N ALA A 306 0.09 4.88 14.95
CA ALA A 306 1.43 5.34 14.61
C ALA A 306 2.17 4.29 13.77
N ASN A 307 3.25 4.70 13.14
CA ASN A 307 4.26 3.80 12.61
C ASN A 307 5.54 3.86 13.44
N ASN A 308 6.48 2.96 13.19
CA ASN A 308 7.72 2.86 13.95
C ASN A 308 8.59 4.14 13.90
N MET A 309 8.50 4.92 12.83
CA MET A 309 9.28 6.16 12.68
C MET A 309 8.70 7.30 13.53
N GLN A 310 7.37 7.35 13.63
CA GLN A 310 6.67 8.40 14.37
C GLN A 310 6.81 8.26 15.90
N LEU A 311 7.03 7.04 16.40
CA LEU A 311 7.02 6.74 17.83
C LEU A 311 8.34 6.95 18.54
N ARG A 312 9.45 7.07 17.82
CA ARG A 312 10.78 7.22 18.45
C ARG A 312 10.91 8.37 19.46
N PRO A 313 10.19 9.49 19.30
CA PRO A 313 10.24 10.60 20.27
C PRO A 313 9.20 10.54 21.39
N THR A 314 8.30 9.54 21.47
CA THR A 314 7.27 9.55 22.52
C THR A 314 7.80 8.99 23.84
N VAL A 315 7.63 9.77 24.92
CA VAL A 315 7.86 9.34 26.30
C VAL A 315 6.66 9.82 27.11
N PRO A 316 5.85 8.90 27.65
CA PRO A 316 5.92 7.43 27.60
C PRO A 316 5.66 6.86 26.19
N LEU A 317 6.09 5.61 25.95
CA LEU A 317 5.88 4.93 24.68
C LEU A 317 4.39 4.71 24.43
N LEU A 318 3.89 5.18 23.28
CA LEU A 318 2.47 5.14 22.91
C LEU A 318 2.00 3.71 22.62
N THR A 319 0.91 3.29 23.26
CA THR A 319 0.12 2.13 22.81
C THR A 319 -0.64 2.51 21.54
N HIS A 320 -0.51 1.71 20.50
CA HIS A 320 -1.04 2.09 19.19
C HIS A 320 -1.32 0.90 18.26
N ILE A 321 -2.18 1.11 17.29
CA ILE A 321 -2.27 0.26 16.12
C ILE A 321 -1.13 0.63 15.17
N ARG A 322 -0.31 -0.36 14.84
CA ARG A 322 0.78 -0.24 13.87
C ARG A 322 0.27 -0.64 12.48
N ILE A 323 0.10 0.37 11.63
CA ILE A 323 -0.32 0.15 10.24
C ILE A 323 0.87 -0.46 9.46
N PRO A 324 0.67 -1.55 8.70
CA PRO A 324 1.74 -2.28 8.03
C PRO A 324 2.16 -1.62 6.70
N TYR A 325 2.49 -0.33 6.70
CA TYR A 325 2.82 0.45 5.49
C TYR A 325 3.92 -0.18 4.64
N PHE A 326 4.99 -0.67 5.26
CA PHE A 326 6.06 -1.35 4.55
C PHE A 326 5.53 -2.60 3.80
N ASN A 327 4.75 -3.43 4.48
CA ASN A 327 4.20 -4.65 3.87
C ASN A 327 3.21 -4.33 2.76
N MET A 328 2.39 -3.28 2.92
CA MET A 328 1.47 -2.81 1.88
C MET A 328 2.25 -2.41 0.63
N GLY A 329 3.30 -1.61 0.78
CA GLY A 329 4.15 -1.19 -0.34
C GLY A 329 4.90 -2.36 -0.98
N TYR A 330 5.47 -3.26 -0.18
CA TYR A 330 6.17 -4.43 -0.67
C TYR A 330 5.25 -5.35 -1.49
N GLN A 331 4.11 -5.71 -0.95
CA GLN A 331 3.15 -6.61 -1.61
C GLN A 331 2.52 -5.99 -2.85
N SER A 332 2.23 -4.68 -2.85
CA SER A 332 1.70 -4.01 -4.04
C SER A 332 2.65 -4.12 -5.23
N CYS A 333 3.94 -3.90 -4.99
CA CYS A 333 4.96 -4.04 -6.03
C CYS A 333 5.17 -5.51 -6.42
N GLU A 334 5.29 -6.43 -5.46
CA GLU A 334 5.47 -7.87 -5.71
C GLU A 334 4.35 -8.46 -6.56
N ILE A 335 3.10 -8.17 -6.21
CA ILE A 335 1.92 -8.69 -6.90
C ILE A 335 1.83 -8.10 -8.31
N LEU A 336 2.06 -6.80 -8.46
CA LEU A 336 2.05 -6.13 -9.75
C LEU A 336 3.12 -6.70 -10.69
N VAL A 337 4.36 -6.83 -10.22
CA VAL A 337 5.46 -7.40 -11.00
C VAL A 337 5.18 -8.85 -11.39
N ASN A 338 4.68 -9.67 -10.46
CA ASN A 338 4.31 -11.06 -10.76
C ASN A 338 3.19 -11.16 -11.80
N SER A 339 2.18 -10.27 -11.73
CA SER A 339 1.11 -10.21 -12.73
C SER A 339 1.66 -9.81 -14.11
N ILE A 340 2.55 -8.84 -14.18
CA ILE A 340 3.19 -8.41 -15.44
C ILE A 340 4.03 -9.55 -16.05
N ILE A 341 4.81 -10.26 -15.25
CA ILE A 341 5.69 -11.34 -15.72
C ILE A 341 4.89 -12.57 -16.14
N ARG A 342 3.87 -12.95 -15.37
CA ARG A 342 3.12 -14.21 -15.56
C ARG A 342 1.85 -14.05 -16.39
N GLY A 343 1.37 -12.83 -16.59
CA GLY A 343 0.13 -12.52 -17.29
C GLY A 343 -1.13 -12.91 -16.51
N GLY A 344 -1.06 -13.01 -15.19
CA GLY A 344 -2.20 -13.34 -14.33
C GLY A 344 -3.05 -12.13 -13.96
N PRO A 345 -4.32 -12.33 -13.55
CA PRO A 345 -5.17 -11.27 -13.06
C PRO A 345 -4.63 -10.69 -11.74
N LEU A 346 -4.84 -9.40 -11.53
CA LEU A 346 -4.60 -8.75 -10.25
C LEU A 346 -5.80 -8.98 -9.33
N PRO A 347 -5.58 -9.25 -8.03
CA PRO A 347 -6.67 -9.36 -7.06
C PRO A 347 -7.41 -8.02 -6.93
N ASP A 348 -8.73 -8.07 -6.69
CA ASP A 348 -9.52 -6.85 -6.53
C ASP A 348 -9.20 -6.14 -5.22
N GLU A 349 -8.97 -6.90 -4.15
CA GLU A 349 -8.63 -6.36 -2.84
C GLU A 349 -7.73 -7.33 -2.05
N ILE A 350 -6.78 -6.77 -1.31
CA ILE A 350 -5.96 -7.49 -0.33
C ILE A 350 -5.96 -6.68 0.96
N MET A 351 -6.36 -7.33 2.04
CA MET A 351 -6.30 -6.77 3.38
C MET A 351 -5.14 -7.39 4.17
N ILE A 352 -4.31 -6.54 4.76
CA ILE A 352 -3.16 -6.94 5.58
C ILE A 352 -3.52 -6.67 7.03
N HIS A 353 -3.17 -7.61 7.91
CA HIS A 353 -3.34 -7.45 9.35
C HIS A 353 -2.54 -6.26 9.89
N ALA A 354 -3.14 -5.48 10.79
CA ALA A 354 -2.49 -4.40 11.52
C ALA A 354 -2.30 -4.81 12.99
N ASP A 355 -1.07 -4.69 13.49
CA ASP A 355 -0.73 -5.12 14.85
C ASP A 355 -1.12 -4.09 15.91
N LEU A 356 -1.64 -4.56 17.03
CA LEU A 356 -1.72 -3.78 18.25
C LEU A 356 -0.38 -3.85 19.00
N ILE A 357 0.29 -2.72 19.14
CA ILE A 357 1.52 -2.58 19.90
C ILE A 357 1.22 -1.95 21.25
N ILE A 358 1.46 -2.69 22.32
CA ILE A 358 1.25 -2.21 23.68
C ILE A 358 2.49 -1.47 24.13
N GLY A 359 2.33 -0.20 24.47
CA GLY A 359 3.35 0.69 25.00
C GLY A 359 3.14 0.98 26.48
N GLU A 360 3.64 2.13 26.92
CA GLU A 360 3.60 2.57 28.32
C GLU A 360 2.39 3.46 28.63
N THR A 361 1.64 3.89 27.59
CA THR A 361 0.48 4.80 27.75
C THR A 361 -0.83 4.11 28.09
N THR A 362 -0.85 2.76 28.13
CA THR A 362 -1.97 1.97 28.68
C THR A 362 -1.47 0.96 29.70
N CYS A 363 -2.38 0.47 30.55
CA CYS A 363 -2.04 -0.59 31.49
C CYS A 363 -2.17 -1.94 30.79
N ASP A 364 -1.11 -2.73 30.84
CA ASP A 364 -1.26 -4.17 30.63
C ASP A 364 -0.96 -4.90 31.94
N LYS A 365 -1.96 -5.52 32.50
CA LYS A 365 -1.79 -6.36 33.70
C LYS A 365 -0.94 -7.62 33.41
N GLY A 366 -0.65 -7.88 32.11
CA GLY A 366 0.16 -9.03 31.63
C GLY A 366 1.48 -8.68 30.94
N ALA A 367 1.71 -7.44 30.51
CA ALA A 367 2.79 -7.08 29.57
C ALA A 367 4.17 -6.86 30.18
N LYS A 368 4.35 -7.03 31.49
CA LYS A 368 5.73 -7.00 32.05
C LYS A 368 6.67 -8.02 31.40
N GLN A 369 6.14 -9.06 30.76
CA GLN A 369 6.94 -10.06 30.05
C GLN A 369 7.17 -9.78 28.56
N ALA A 370 6.26 -9.09 27.84
CA ALA A 370 6.39 -8.84 26.40
C ALA A 370 7.37 -7.71 26.07
N LEU A 371 7.51 -6.70 26.93
CA LEU A 371 8.47 -5.60 26.76
C LEU A 371 9.94 -6.03 26.86
N ALA A 372 10.23 -7.16 27.50
CA ALA A 372 11.58 -7.72 27.56
C ALA A 372 12.02 -8.34 26.23
N VAL A 373 11.08 -8.85 25.43
CA VAL A 373 11.36 -9.49 24.12
C VAL A 373 11.49 -8.44 23.00
N SER A 374 10.77 -7.32 23.06
CA SER A 374 10.82 -6.27 22.03
C SER A 374 12.04 -5.34 22.13
N ARG A 375 12.83 -5.42 23.22
CA ARG A 375 14.07 -4.65 23.39
C ARG A 375 15.28 -5.24 22.65
N GLN A 376 15.17 -6.43 22.09
CA GLN A 376 16.21 -6.90 21.18
C GLN A 376 16.03 -6.19 19.84
N PRO A 377 17.04 -5.43 19.35
CA PRO A 377 17.01 -4.95 17.98
C PRO A 377 16.95 -6.20 17.10
N GLN A 378 15.92 -6.32 16.29
CA GLN A 378 15.96 -7.26 15.18
C GLN A 378 17.11 -6.79 14.28
N ILE A 379 18.29 -7.33 14.55
CA ILE A 379 19.44 -7.28 13.66
C ILE A 379 18.95 -8.03 12.42
N TYR A 380 18.73 -7.30 11.35
CA TYR A 380 18.54 -7.89 10.04
C TYR A 380 19.76 -8.77 9.79
N ALA A 381 19.58 -10.08 9.91
CA ALA A 381 20.59 -11.02 9.52
C ALA A 381 20.92 -10.72 8.05
N SER A 382 22.12 -10.24 7.83
CA SER A 382 22.74 -10.09 6.53
C SER A 382 22.63 -11.44 5.82
N MET A 383 21.82 -11.50 4.77
CA MET A 383 21.94 -12.59 3.81
C MET A 383 23.25 -12.37 3.05
N THR A 384 24.24 -13.18 3.38
CA THR A 384 25.35 -13.53 2.50
C THR A 384 24.81 -14.36 1.35
#